data_a9c56604edf18ab1d86789c68fbf83da
#
_entry.id   a9c56604edf18ab1d86789c68fbf83da
#
_cell.length_a   1.000
_cell.length_b   1.000
_cell.length_c   1.000
_cell.angle_alpha   90.00
_cell.angle_beta   90.00
_cell.angle_gamma   90.00
#
_symmetry.space_group_name_H-M   'P 1'
#
loop_
_entity.id
_entity.type
_entity.pdbx_description
1 polymer ?
#
loop_
_entity_poly.entity_id
_entity_poly.type
_entity_poly.pdbx_seq_one_letter_code
_entity_poly.pdbx_strand_id
1 'polypeptide(L)'
;MGALGALAGACTVLRSLCLPMLRFKNLGSGSTGNATIVEGRSGSEVRRLLIDCGFGIRQLQTRLGLAELQPEDVDAVFITHEHSDHIGCAQTLAVRYGIPVWMSAGTHAALGAPDLGGWLRVARDMEAIDMETFSAQPFTVPHDAREPLQLRCSDGTSHLGVMTDLGHASDHVLRQLEGCHALMIEANHDPEMLAASSYPAFLKRRVGGRFGHLANAASADILRTVMHSGLRCVVAAHLSARNNAPALAQLALSQALGWHPEQIVVASPSTGTDWIDVP
;
A
#
# COMPACT_ATOMS: atom_id res chain seq x y z
N MET A 1 -29.34 56.63 -39.21
CA MET A 1 -29.56 55.19 -39.42
C MET A 1 -28.40 54.45 -38.75
N GLY A 2 -28.60 53.98 -37.57
CA GLY A 2 -27.58 53.33 -36.77
C GLY A 2 -27.60 51.81 -36.97
N ALA A 3 -26.46 51.24 -37.16
CA ALA A 3 -26.26 49.79 -37.14
C ALA A 3 -25.75 49.36 -35.77
N LEU A 4 -26.58 48.65 -35.02
CA LEU A 4 -26.20 47.97 -33.77
C LEU A 4 -25.42 46.68 -34.12
N GLY A 5 -24.12 46.70 -33.81
CA GLY A 5 -23.30 45.49 -33.84
C GLY A 5 -23.50 44.69 -32.56
N ALA A 6 -24.01 43.48 -32.68
CA ALA A 6 -24.12 42.52 -31.58
C ALA A 6 -22.75 41.92 -31.26
N LEU A 7 -22.22 42.22 -30.08
CA LEU A 7 -21.06 41.52 -29.50
C LEU A 7 -21.55 40.20 -28.90
N ALA A 8 -21.28 39.11 -29.62
CA ALA A 8 -21.42 37.77 -29.08
C ALA A 8 -20.26 37.50 -28.11
N GLY A 9 -20.53 37.57 -26.81
CA GLY A 9 -19.60 37.18 -25.76
C GLY A 9 -19.40 35.66 -25.77
N ALA A 10 -18.24 35.21 -26.22
CA ALA A 10 -17.82 33.82 -26.05
C ALA A 10 -17.52 33.58 -24.58
N CYS A 11 -18.43 32.95 -23.87
CA CYS A 11 -18.22 32.43 -22.52
C CYS A 11 -17.28 31.23 -22.64
N THR A 12 -15.96 31.47 -22.49
CA THR A 12 -14.96 30.43 -22.40
C THR A 12 -15.11 29.82 -21.04
N VAL A 13 -15.81 28.69 -20.96
CA VAL A 13 -15.82 27.82 -19.76
C VAL A 13 -14.40 27.34 -19.59
N LEU A 14 -13.65 27.96 -18.67
CA LEU A 14 -12.42 27.43 -18.14
C LEU A 14 -12.77 26.09 -17.46
N ARG A 15 -12.60 24.99 -18.21
CA ARG A 15 -12.49 23.66 -17.59
C ARG A 15 -11.28 23.75 -16.67
N SER A 16 -11.52 23.85 -15.37
CA SER A 16 -10.51 23.61 -14.36
C SER A 16 -9.93 22.23 -14.70
N LEU A 17 -8.72 22.21 -15.22
CA LEU A 17 -7.95 20.99 -15.41
C LEU A 17 -7.69 20.47 -14.00
N CYS A 18 -8.57 19.60 -13.51
CA CYS A 18 -8.31 18.85 -12.29
C CYS A 18 -7.07 18.00 -12.60
N LEU A 19 -5.93 18.39 -12.04
CA LEU A 19 -4.70 17.61 -12.16
C LEU A 19 -4.98 16.18 -11.66
N PRO A 20 -4.31 15.17 -12.22
CA PRO A 20 -4.34 13.82 -11.67
C PRO A 20 -4.03 13.89 -10.16
N MET A 21 -4.70 13.10 -9.37
CA MET A 21 -4.49 13.06 -7.93
C MET A 21 -4.46 11.61 -7.47
N LEU A 22 -3.36 11.25 -6.85
CA LEU A 22 -3.19 9.95 -6.22
C LEU A 22 -3.28 10.14 -4.69
N ARG A 23 -4.09 9.32 -4.03
CA ARG A 23 -4.15 9.27 -2.57
C ARG A 23 -4.32 7.84 -2.07
N PHE A 24 -4.05 7.63 -0.81
CA PHE A 24 -4.22 6.31 -0.20
C PHE A 24 -4.72 6.42 1.24
N LYS A 25 -5.29 5.32 1.73
CA LYS A 25 -5.69 5.16 3.12
C LYS A 25 -5.41 3.72 3.53
N ASN A 26 -4.62 3.54 4.59
CA ASN A 26 -4.53 2.25 5.21
C ASN A 26 -5.80 2.00 6.04
N LEU A 27 -6.40 0.83 5.89
CA LEU A 27 -7.63 0.43 6.58
C LEU A 27 -7.34 -0.40 7.84
N GLY A 28 -6.10 -0.78 8.05
CA GLY A 28 -5.58 -1.53 9.17
C GLY A 28 -4.29 -2.24 8.79
N SER A 29 -3.32 -2.28 9.71
CA SER A 29 -1.98 -2.80 9.45
C SER A 29 -1.40 -3.54 10.64
N GLY A 30 -0.95 -4.77 10.42
CA GLY A 30 -0.32 -5.64 11.41
C GLY A 30 -0.71 -7.10 11.24
N SER A 31 -0.16 -7.99 12.07
CA SER A 31 -0.32 -9.45 11.97
C SER A 31 -1.75 -9.99 12.16
N THR A 32 -2.74 -9.14 12.37
CA THR A 32 -4.15 -9.52 12.46
C THR A 32 -4.95 -9.18 11.21
N GLY A 33 -4.34 -8.48 10.26
CA GLY A 33 -4.93 -8.14 8.97
C GLY A 33 -4.37 -6.83 8.42
N ASN A 34 -4.13 -6.84 7.12
CA ASN A 34 -3.64 -5.71 6.35
C ASN A 34 -4.61 -5.39 5.21
N ALA A 35 -4.87 -4.11 4.99
CA ALA A 35 -5.58 -3.62 3.83
C ALA A 35 -5.25 -2.14 3.61
N THR A 36 -5.01 -1.76 2.37
CA THR A 36 -4.74 -0.38 1.97
C THR A 36 -5.52 -0.07 0.70
N ILE A 37 -6.30 1.01 0.71
CA ILE A 37 -6.96 1.50 -0.51
C ILE A 37 -6.11 2.60 -1.14
N VAL A 38 -5.86 2.47 -2.44
CA VAL A 38 -5.23 3.49 -3.28
C VAL A 38 -6.30 4.01 -4.23
N GLU A 39 -6.46 5.32 -4.28
CA GLU A 39 -7.43 5.99 -5.15
C GLU A 39 -6.70 6.95 -6.08
N GLY A 40 -6.94 6.79 -7.38
CA GLY A 40 -6.53 7.75 -8.41
C GLY A 40 -7.72 8.47 -8.98
N ARG A 41 -7.55 9.77 -9.29
CA ARG A 41 -8.56 10.61 -9.91
C ARG A 41 -7.99 11.31 -11.14
N SER A 42 -8.79 11.35 -12.21
CA SER A 42 -8.48 12.09 -13.43
C SER A 42 -9.76 12.69 -14.00
N GLY A 43 -9.94 13.98 -13.87
CA GLY A 43 -11.21 14.65 -14.17
C GLY A 43 -12.34 14.14 -13.27
N SER A 44 -13.38 13.55 -13.87
CA SER A 44 -14.50 12.92 -13.16
C SER A 44 -14.29 11.44 -12.87
N GLU A 45 -13.28 10.82 -13.46
CA GLU A 45 -13.01 9.40 -13.30
C GLU A 45 -12.26 9.14 -11.98
N VAL A 46 -12.68 8.10 -11.27
CA VAL A 46 -12.09 7.64 -10.02
C VAL A 46 -11.88 6.14 -10.13
N ARG A 47 -10.69 5.67 -9.79
CA ARG A 47 -10.39 4.23 -9.70
C ARG A 47 -9.75 3.92 -8.36
N ARG A 48 -10.10 2.75 -7.82
CA ARG A 48 -9.62 2.28 -6.52
C ARG A 48 -9.06 0.88 -6.58
N LEU A 49 -7.85 0.73 -6.09
CA LEU A 49 -7.17 -0.54 -5.90
C LEU A 49 -7.09 -0.84 -4.40
N LEU A 50 -7.63 -1.97 -3.97
CA LEU A 50 -7.45 -2.49 -2.62
C LEU A 50 -6.21 -3.39 -2.60
N ILE A 51 -5.16 -2.97 -1.90
CA ILE A 51 -3.95 -3.76 -1.67
C ILE A 51 -4.14 -4.54 -0.39
N ASP A 52 -4.19 -5.86 -0.52
CA ASP A 52 -4.55 -6.83 0.50
C ASP A 52 -5.96 -6.64 1.09
N CYS A 53 -6.49 -7.68 1.65
CA CYS A 53 -7.79 -7.69 2.30
C CYS A 53 -7.81 -8.71 3.46
N GLY A 54 -6.76 -8.71 4.28
CA GLY A 54 -6.48 -9.66 5.35
C GLY A 54 -7.51 -9.69 6.50
N PHE A 55 -8.74 -9.27 6.23
CA PHE A 55 -9.86 -9.26 7.15
C PHE A 55 -10.99 -10.17 6.67
N GLY A 56 -11.86 -10.60 7.59
CA GLY A 56 -13.14 -11.16 7.19
C GLY A 56 -14.02 -10.09 6.54
N ILE A 57 -14.91 -10.50 5.62
CA ILE A 57 -15.71 -9.57 4.80
C ILE A 57 -16.47 -8.51 5.63
N ARG A 58 -17.03 -8.88 6.78
CA ARG A 58 -17.75 -7.91 7.65
C ARG A 58 -16.80 -6.86 8.25
N GLN A 59 -15.60 -7.27 8.65
CA GLN A 59 -14.60 -6.35 9.16
C GLN A 59 -14.11 -5.41 8.06
N LEU A 60 -13.86 -5.95 6.85
CA LEU A 60 -13.46 -5.11 5.70
C LEU A 60 -14.56 -4.09 5.36
N GLN A 61 -15.84 -4.50 5.32
CA GLN A 61 -16.96 -3.58 5.10
C GLN A 61 -17.00 -2.46 6.14
N THR A 62 -16.81 -2.78 7.42
CA THR A 62 -16.75 -1.76 8.49
C THR A 62 -15.61 -0.77 8.25
N ARG A 63 -14.43 -1.27 7.86
CA ARG A 63 -13.24 -0.44 7.62
C ARG A 63 -13.36 0.41 6.35
N LEU A 64 -13.94 -0.13 5.29
CA LEU A 64 -14.30 0.65 4.09
C LEU A 64 -15.31 1.74 4.44
N GLY A 65 -16.31 1.44 5.29
CA GLY A 65 -17.27 2.42 5.78
C GLY A 65 -16.64 3.59 6.53
N LEU A 66 -15.52 3.38 7.27
CA LEU A 66 -14.74 4.46 7.87
C LEU A 66 -13.99 5.33 6.83
N ALA A 67 -13.85 4.82 5.62
CA ALA A 67 -13.32 5.56 4.47
C ALA A 67 -14.44 6.13 3.58
N GLU A 68 -15.71 6.02 4.01
CA GLU A 68 -16.93 6.39 3.25
C GLU A 68 -17.06 5.57 1.95
N LEU A 69 -16.59 4.31 1.97
CA LEU A 69 -16.62 3.38 0.85
C LEU A 69 -17.42 2.11 1.18
N GLN A 70 -17.85 1.42 0.12
CA GLN A 70 -18.44 0.09 0.16
C GLN A 70 -17.57 -0.86 -0.70
N PRO A 71 -17.71 -2.19 -0.58
CA PRO A 71 -16.99 -3.12 -1.45
C PRO A 71 -17.20 -2.84 -2.95
N GLU A 72 -18.38 -2.37 -3.33
CA GLU A 72 -18.76 -2.04 -4.71
C GLU A 72 -17.99 -0.81 -5.26
N ASP A 73 -17.37 -0.02 -4.40
CA ASP A 73 -16.52 1.12 -4.79
C ASP A 73 -15.09 0.71 -5.14
N VAL A 74 -14.72 -0.58 -4.96
CA VAL A 74 -13.39 -1.13 -5.24
C VAL A 74 -13.36 -1.70 -6.66
N ASP A 75 -12.50 -1.19 -7.53
CA ASP A 75 -12.37 -1.62 -8.92
C ASP A 75 -11.50 -2.88 -9.09
N ALA A 76 -10.54 -3.07 -8.22
CA ALA A 76 -9.68 -4.27 -8.20
C ALA A 76 -9.10 -4.51 -6.81
N VAL A 77 -8.72 -5.76 -6.55
CA VAL A 77 -7.95 -6.18 -5.38
C VAL A 77 -6.57 -6.65 -5.87
N PHE A 78 -5.52 -6.28 -5.16
CA PHE A 78 -4.19 -6.84 -5.33
C PHE A 78 -3.76 -7.57 -4.06
N ILE A 79 -3.41 -8.84 -4.18
CA ILE A 79 -2.89 -9.63 -3.07
C ILE A 79 -1.38 -9.74 -3.21
N THR A 80 -0.67 -9.25 -2.20
CA THR A 80 0.79 -9.22 -2.17
C THR A 80 1.39 -10.61 -2.05
N HIS A 81 0.82 -11.45 -1.17
CA HIS A 81 1.26 -12.83 -0.94
C HIS A 81 0.20 -13.65 -0.17
N GLU A 82 0.45 -14.95 0.02
CA GLU A 82 -0.52 -15.92 0.53
C GLU A 82 -0.74 -15.94 2.05
N HIS A 83 -0.06 -15.13 2.85
CA HIS A 83 -0.27 -15.15 4.29
C HIS A 83 -1.69 -14.74 4.69
N SER A 84 -2.19 -15.32 5.78
CA SER A 84 -3.60 -15.19 6.18
C SER A 84 -4.03 -13.76 6.50
N ASP A 85 -3.11 -12.94 6.97
CA ASP A 85 -3.31 -11.53 7.28
C ASP A 85 -3.24 -10.61 6.03
N HIS A 86 -3.11 -11.19 4.83
CA HIS A 86 -3.16 -10.50 3.53
C HIS A 86 -4.30 -10.99 2.66
N ILE A 87 -4.51 -12.31 2.53
CA ILE A 87 -5.50 -12.88 1.61
C ILE A 87 -6.95 -12.71 2.09
N GLY A 88 -7.21 -12.90 3.40
CA GLY A 88 -8.49 -12.79 4.09
C GLY A 88 -9.74 -13.10 3.25
N CYS A 89 -10.50 -12.08 2.86
CA CYS A 89 -11.77 -12.25 2.13
C CYS A 89 -11.68 -12.09 0.60
N ALA A 90 -10.48 -12.21 -0.01
CA ALA A 90 -10.28 -12.01 -1.45
C ALA A 90 -11.23 -12.85 -2.32
N GLN A 91 -11.43 -14.14 -2.00
CA GLN A 91 -12.36 -14.98 -2.72
C GLN A 91 -13.82 -14.47 -2.63
N THR A 92 -14.22 -13.94 -1.47
CA THR A 92 -15.55 -13.36 -1.32
C THR A 92 -15.71 -12.10 -2.17
N LEU A 93 -14.69 -11.24 -2.24
CA LEU A 93 -14.70 -10.06 -3.09
C LEU A 93 -14.80 -10.44 -4.56
N ALA A 94 -14.03 -11.43 -5.01
CA ALA A 94 -14.10 -11.96 -6.36
C ALA A 94 -15.48 -12.51 -6.71
N VAL A 95 -15.93 -13.53 -5.98
CA VAL A 95 -17.09 -14.33 -6.37
C VAL A 95 -18.41 -13.60 -6.10
N ARG A 96 -18.53 -12.90 -4.96
CA ARG A 96 -19.77 -12.23 -4.56
C ARG A 96 -19.94 -10.85 -5.18
N TYR A 97 -18.85 -10.09 -5.30
CA TYR A 97 -18.88 -8.69 -5.77
C TYR A 97 -18.38 -8.54 -7.20
N GLY A 98 -17.83 -9.60 -7.81
CA GLY A 98 -17.35 -9.56 -9.19
C GLY A 98 -16.10 -8.68 -9.36
N ILE A 99 -15.28 -8.57 -8.30
CA ILE A 99 -14.09 -7.71 -8.30
C ILE A 99 -12.88 -8.51 -8.79
N PRO A 100 -12.15 -8.04 -9.81
CA PRO A 100 -10.90 -8.65 -10.25
C PRO A 100 -9.88 -8.74 -9.11
N VAL A 101 -9.26 -9.92 -8.93
CA VAL A 101 -8.23 -10.15 -7.93
C VAL A 101 -6.91 -10.46 -8.63
N TRP A 102 -5.96 -9.57 -8.46
CA TRP A 102 -4.60 -9.68 -8.95
C TRP A 102 -3.70 -10.32 -7.89
N MET A 103 -2.94 -11.34 -8.28
CA MET A 103 -1.89 -11.94 -7.46
C MET A 103 -0.89 -12.66 -8.34
N SER A 104 0.30 -12.97 -7.82
CA SER A 104 1.27 -13.77 -8.55
C SER A 104 0.76 -15.21 -8.77
N ALA A 105 1.30 -15.88 -9.78
CA ALA A 105 1.00 -17.29 -10.00
C ALA A 105 1.44 -18.17 -8.83
N GLY A 106 2.57 -17.83 -8.19
CA GLY A 106 3.06 -18.50 -6.99
C GLY A 106 2.13 -18.34 -5.80
N THR A 107 1.66 -17.13 -5.52
CA THR A 107 0.66 -16.83 -4.47
C THR A 107 -0.61 -17.66 -4.70
N HIS A 108 -1.18 -17.64 -5.92
CA HIS A 108 -2.37 -18.43 -6.23
C HIS A 108 -2.16 -19.92 -6.01
N ALA A 109 -1.03 -20.45 -6.47
CA ALA A 109 -0.68 -21.86 -6.28
C ALA A 109 -0.46 -22.24 -4.80
N ALA A 110 0.15 -21.35 -4.00
CA ALA A 110 0.36 -21.57 -2.56
C ALA A 110 -0.95 -21.61 -1.78
N LEU A 111 -1.96 -20.88 -2.24
CA LEU A 111 -3.33 -20.91 -1.69
C LEU A 111 -4.12 -22.19 -2.07
N GLY A 112 -3.53 -23.11 -2.83
CA GLY A 112 -4.22 -24.30 -3.34
C GLY A 112 -5.06 -24.02 -4.60
N ALA A 113 -4.74 -22.96 -5.33
CA ALA A 113 -5.40 -22.52 -6.57
C ALA A 113 -6.94 -22.40 -6.44
N PRO A 114 -7.45 -21.57 -5.50
CA PRO A 114 -8.88 -21.43 -5.29
C PRO A 114 -9.58 -20.91 -6.55
N ASP A 115 -10.79 -21.39 -6.81
CA ASP A 115 -11.63 -20.81 -7.86
C ASP A 115 -12.11 -19.41 -7.43
N LEU A 116 -11.78 -18.42 -8.24
CA LEU A 116 -12.20 -17.03 -8.06
C LEU A 116 -13.34 -16.62 -9.03
N GLY A 117 -14.08 -17.60 -9.59
CA GLY A 117 -15.22 -17.32 -10.47
C GLY A 117 -14.85 -16.60 -11.78
N GLY A 118 -13.63 -16.81 -12.30
CA GLY A 118 -13.12 -16.12 -13.50
C GLY A 118 -12.53 -14.73 -13.23
N TRP A 119 -12.48 -14.28 -11.98
CA TRP A 119 -11.96 -12.96 -11.61
C TRP A 119 -10.47 -12.94 -11.29
N LEU A 120 -9.78 -14.07 -11.34
CA LEU A 120 -8.31 -14.11 -11.20
C LEU A 120 -7.62 -13.34 -12.33
N ARG A 121 -6.66 -12.53 -11.94
CA ARG A 121 -5.70 -11.87 -12.85
C ARG A 121 -4.29 -12.16 -12.34
N VAL A 122 -3.40 -12.61 -13.23
CA VAL A 122 -2.02 -12.95 -12.85
C VAL A 122 -1.16 -11.70 -12.91
N ALA A 123 -0.64 -11.29 -11.77
CA ALA A 123 0.36 -10.23 -11.67
C ALA A 123 1.77 -10.80 -11.84
N ARG A 124 2.67 -10.02 -12.45
CA ARG A 124 4.08 -10.37 -12.63
C ARG A 124 4.98 -9.21 -12.27
N ASP A 125 6.19 -9.56 -11.84
CA ASP A 125 7.24 -8.56 -11.56
C ASP A 125 7.40 -7.60 -12.72
N MET A 126 7.39 -6.29 -12.44
CA MET A 126 7.57 -5.17 -13.37
C MET A 126 6.49 -5.05 -14.49
N GLU A 127 5.45 -5.86 -14.49
CA GLU A 127 4.34 -5.73 -15.44
C GLU A 127 3.25 -4.83 -14.85
N ALA A 128 3.19 -3.59 -15.31
CA ALA A 128 2.27 -2.59 -14.75
C ALA A 128 0.80 -2.94 -15.01
N ILE A 129 -0.03 -2.78 -13.99
CA ILE A 129 -1.48 -2.90 -14.03
C ILE A 129 -2.04 -1.50 -14.27
N ASP A 130 -2.74 -1.32 -15.39
CA ASP A 130 -3.42 -0.07 -15.72
C ASP A 130 -4.76 0.02 -14.97
N MET A 131 -4.90 1.06 -14.15
CA MET A 131 -6.12 1.40 -13.42
C MET A 131 -6.83 2.62 -14.05
N GLU A 132 -6.53 2.97 -15.30
CA GLU A 132 -7.06 4.11 -16.06
C GLU A 132 -6.67 5.48 -15.48
N THR A 133 -6.84 5.73 -14.19
CA THR A 133 -6.48 6.98 -13.52
C THR A 133 -5.09 6.95 -12.87
N PHE A 134 -4.52 5.78 -12.71
CA PHE A 134 -3.16 5.55 -12.25
C PHE A 134 -2.68 4.17 -12.69
N SER A 135 -1.40 3.89 -12.57
CA SER A 135 -0.82 2.54 -12.77
C SER A 135 -0.32 1.98 -11.45
N ALA A 136 -0.42 0.66 -11.29
CA ALA A 136 0.16 -0.08 -10.18
C ALA A 136 1.19 -1.08 -10.73
N GLN A 137 2.48 -0.87 -10.43
CA GLN A 137 3.56 -1.72 -10.88
C GLN A 137 3.98 -2.67 -9.76
N PRO A 138 3.75 -3.99 -9.92
CA PRO A 138 4.24 -4.99 -8.99
C PRO A 138 5.76 -5.12 -9.05
N PHE A 139 6.38 -5.40 -7.92
CA PHE A 139 7.80 -5.76 -7.85
C PHE A 139 8.07 -6.84 -6.80
N THR A 140 8.97 -7.76 -7.13
CA THR A 140 9.33 -8.89 -6.27
C THR A 140 10.12 -8.45 -5.05
N VAL A 141 9.82 -9.04 -3.89
CA VAL A 141 10.50 -8.75 -2.62
C VAL A 141 11.00 -10.03 -1.94
N PRO A 142 12.10 -9.96 -1.17
CA PRO A 142 12.54 -11.06 -0.33
C PRO A 142 11.64 -11.23 0.91
N HIS A 143 10.72 -12.20 0.86
CA HIS A 143 9.85 -12.58 1.98
C HIS A 143 9.61 -14.09 1.99
N ASP A 144 9.19 -14.66 3.13
CA ASP A 144 8.95 -16.10 3.29
C ASP A 144 7.58 -16.54 2.72
N ALA A 145 7.35 -16.17 1.48
CA ALA A 145 6.20 -16.51 0.66
C ALA A 145 6.66 -17.06 -0.69
N ARG A 146 5.75 -17.65 -1.47
CA ARG A 146 6.13 -18.36 -2.69
C ARG A 146 6.55 -17.44 -3.84
N GLU A 147 5.85 -16.34 -4.03
CA GLU A 147 6.15 -15.33 -5.06
C GLU A 147 5.59 -13.97 -4.59
N PRO A 148 6.18 -13.39 -3.52
CA PRO A 148 5.66 -12.18 -2.92
C PRO A 148 5.93 -10.96 -3.80
N LEU A 149 4.91 -10.12 -3.97
CA LEU A 149 4.97 -8.87 -4.72
C LEU A 149 4.55 -7.70 -3.83
N GLN A 150 5.18 -6.56 -4.04
CA GLN A 150 4.77 -5.27 -3.48
C GLN A 150 4.45 -4.32 -4.63
N LEU A 151 4.01 -3.10 -4.35
CA LEU A 151 3.50 -2.18 -5.38
C LEU A 151 4.15 -0.81 -5.36
N ARG A 152 4.41 -0.30 -6.56
CA ARG A 152 4.62 1.12 -6.83
C ARG A 152 3.43 1.64 -7.64
N CYS A 153 2.67 2.59 -7.10
CA CYS A 153 1.54 3.23 -7.79
C CYS A 153 1.94 4.62 -8.30
N SER A 154 1.43 5.00 -9.48
CA SER A 154 1.72 6.32 -10.07
C SER A 154 0.58 6.83 -10.93
N ASP A 155 0.24 8.12 -10.79
CA ASP A 155 -0.67 8.85 -11.67
C ASP A 155 0.07 9.58 -12.82
N GLY A 156 1.37 9.29 -12.98
CA GLY A 156 2.25 9.94 -13.96
C GLY A 156 3.03 11.13 -13.41
N THR A 157 2.61 11.72 -12.30
CA THR A 157 3.27 12.84 -11.59
C THR A 157 3.75 12.42 -10.22
N SER A 158 2.88 11.80 -9.46
CA SER A 158 3.13 11.37 -8.09
C SER A 158 3.38 9.86 -8.03
N HIS A 159 4.24 9.44 -7.11
CA HIS A 159 4.62 8.04 -6.93
C HIS A 159 4.47 7.63 -5.47
N LEU A 160 3.73 6.54 -5.24
CA LEU A 160 3.55 5.90 -3.95
C LEU A 160 4.22 4.52 -3.97
N GLY A 161 5.14 4.26 -3.05
CA GLY A 161 5.63 2.92 -2.76
C GLY A 161 4.85 2.30 -1.59
N VAL A 162 4.32 1.10 -1.80
CA VAL A 162 3.67 0.31 -0.74
C VAL A 162 4.48 -0.96 -0.53
N MET A 163 5.01 -1.13 0.68
CA MET A 163 5.91 -2.22 1.04
C MET A 163 5.70 -2.62 2.50
N THR A 164 4.98 -3.69 2.73
CA THR A 164 4.51 -4.09 4.07
C THR A 164 5.14 -5.35 4.64
N ASP A 165 5.72 -6.20 3.80
CA ASP A 165 6.35 -7.46 4.22
C ASP A 165 7.64 -7.68 3.45
N LEU A 166 8.75 -7.54 4.15
CA LEU A 166 10.07 -7.56 3.57
C LEU A 166 11.12 -8.02 4.58
N GLY A 167 11.89 -9.03 4.25
CA GLY A 167 12.99 -9.48 5.10
C GLY A 167 14.26 -8.64 4.99
N HIS A 168 14.56 -8.12 3.80
CA HIS A 168 15.68 -7.21 3.55
C HIS A 168 15.51 -6.46 2.24
N ALA A 169 16.09 -5.27 2.12
CA ALA A 169 16.12 -4.54 0.86
C ALA A 169 17.17 -5.14 -0.11
N SER A 170 16.70 -5.59 -1.27
CA SER A 170 17.58 -5.87 -2.42
C SER A 170 17.77 -4.62 -3.27
N ASP A 171 18.79 -4.60 -4.15
CA ASP A 171 18.96 -3.52 -5.12
C ASP A 171 17.72 -3.33 -6.00
N HIS A 172 16.99 -4.42 -6.30
CA HIS A 172 15.73 -4.36 -7.03
C HIS A 172 14.69 -3.55 -6.25
N VAL A 173 14.47 -3.87 -4.98
CA VAL A 173 13.54 -3.14 -4.10
C VAL A 173 13.92 -1.66 -4.01
N LEU A 174 15.20 -1.35 -3.76
CA LEU A 174 15.65 0.04 -3.64
C LEU A 174 15.34 0.85 -4.90
N ARG A 175 15.63 0.29 -6.09
CA ARG A 175 15.29 0.93 -7.38
C ARG A 175 13.78 1.20 -7.55
N GLN A 176 12.90 0.33 -7.02
CA GLN A 176 11.47 0.55 -7.11
C GLN A 176 10.97 1.66 -6.18
N LEU A 177 11.67 1.88 -5.08
CA LEU A 177 11.34 2.94 -4.12
C LEU A 177 11.96 4.30 -4.46
N GLU A 178 12.98 4.33 -5.33
CA GLU A 178 13.59 5.58 -5.79
C GLU A 178 12.57 6.52 -6.44
N GLY A 179 12.62 7.80 -6.07
CA GLY A 179 11.74 8.83 -6.63
C GLY A 179 10.29 8.74 -6.15
N CYS A 180 9.96 7.92 -5.15
CA CYS A 180 8.62 7.93 -4.54
C CYS A 180 8.42 9.19 -3.69
N HIS A 181 7.25 9.82 -3.85
CA HIS A 181 6.85 11.01 -3.10
C HIS A 181 6.22 10.65 -1.75
N ALA A 182 5.61 9.47 -1.67
CA ALA A 182 5.10 8.86 -0.46
C ALA A 182 5.55 7.40 -0.37
N LEU A 183 5.86 6.93 0.85
CA LEU A 183 6.21 5.54 1.13
C LEU A 183 5.38 5.02 2.30
N MET A 184 4.67 3.90 2.10
CA MET A 184 4.18 3.08 3.18
C MET A 184 5.15 1.91 3.33
N ILE A 185 5.94 1.93 4.40
CA ILE A 185 7.08 1.02 4.62
C ILE A 185 6.89 0.20 5.89
N GLU A 186 7.24 -1.07 5.82
CA GLU A 186 7.28 -1.92 7.00
C GLU A 186 8.24 -1.36 8.06
N ALA A 187 7.79 -1.36 9.32
CA ALA A 187 8.60 -1.15 10.51
C ALA A 187 8.11 -2.16 11.56
N ASN A 188 8.47 -3.44 11.34
CA ASN A 188 7.82 -4.52 12.07
C ASN A 188 8.26 -4.60 13.52
N HIS A 189 9.55 -4.60 13.80
CA HIS A 189 10.02 -4.84 15.16
C HIS A 189 11.21 -3.98 15.57
N ASP A 190 11.27 -3.74 16.85
CA ASP A 190 12.47 -3.31 17.54
C ASP A 190 13.33 -4.55 17.88
N PRO A 191 14.63 -4.58 17.54
CA PRO A 191 15.46 -5.74 17.76
C PRO A 191 15.60 -6.14 19.24
N GLU A 192 15.64 -5.19 20.16
CA GLU A 192 15.76 -5.45 21.59
C GLU A 192 14.46 -6.04 22.15
N MET A 193 13.32 -5.48 21.76
CA MET A 193 12.00 -6.02 22.12
C MET A 193 11.81 -7.43 21.58
N LEU A 194 12.19 -7.69 20.32
CA LEU A 194 12.12 -9.04 19.74
C LEU A 194 13.02 -10.01 20.51
N ALA A 195 14.26 -9.62 20.82
CA ALA A 195 15.20 -10.44 21.59
C ALA A 195 14.68 -10.76 22.98
N ALA A 196 14.10 -9.78 23.68
CA ALA A 196 13.53 -9.92 25.01
C ALA A 196 12.15 -10.59 25.06
N SER A 197 11.47 -10.73 23.91
CA SER A 197 10.09 -11.25 23.85
C SER A 197 9.98 -12.71 24.31
N SER A 198 8.75 -13.12 24.64
CA SER A 198 8.42 -14.51 24.97
C SER A 198 8.32 -15.43 23.75
N TYR A 199 8.64 -14.96 22.56
CA TYR A 199 8.61 -15.80 21.37
C TYR A 199 9.65 -16.92 21.45
N PRO A 200 9.29 -18.14 21.01
CA PRO A 200 10.26 -19.22 20.88
C PRO A 200 11.43 -18.83 19.97
N ALA A 201 12.60 -19.38 20.20
CA ALA A 201 13.82 -19.02 19.45
C ALA A 201 13.68 -19.19 17.94
N PHE A 202 12.94 -20.20 17.46
CA PHE A 202 12.69 -20.38 16.03
C PHE A 202 11.86 -19.25 15.42
N LEU A 203 10.86 -18.73 16.18
CA LEU A 203 10.01 -17.63 15.73
C LEU A 203 10.80 -16.31 15.70
N LYS A 204 11.62 -16.05 16.71
CA LYS A 204 12.54 -14.88 16.70
C LYS A 204 13.46 -14.90 15.47
N ARG A 205 14.03 -16.08 15.15
CA ARG A 205 14.88 -16.24 13.96
C ARG A 205 14.09 -16.08 12.66
N ARG A 206 12.83 -16.54 12.60
CA ARG A 206 11.96 -16.32 11.44
C ARG A 206 11.66 -14.85 11.26
N VAL A 207 11.14 -14.18 12.30
CA VAL A 207 10.74 -12.76 12.25
C VAL A 207 11.93 -11.86 11.91
N GLY A 208 13.04 -11.97 12.62
CA GLY A 208 14.25 -11.16 12.38
C GLY A 208 15.19 -11.73 11.29
N GLY A 209 14.74 -12.75 10.55
CA GLY A 209 15.54 -13.40 9.51
C GLY A 209 15.49 -12.68 8.18
N ARG A 210 16.36 -13.12 7.27
CA ARG A 210 16.56 -12.49 5.94
C ARG A 210 15.30 -12.51 5.04
N PHE A 211 14.35 -13.38 5.32
CA PHE A 211 13.06 -13.48 4.62
C PHE A 211 11.89 -13.25 5.58
N GLY A 212 12.15 -12.75 6.79
CA GLY A 212 11.12 -12.40 7.77
C GLY A 212 10.61 -10.98 7.55
N HIS A 213 10.81 -10.12 8.56
CA HIS A 213 10.30 -8.76 8.58
C HIS A 213 11.39 -7.75 8.92
N LEU A 214 11.23 -6.51 8.46
CA LEU A 214 12.19 -5.43 8.73
C LEU A 214 12.15 -5.01 10.21
N ALA A 215 13.33 -4.92 10.80
CA ALA A 215 13.51 -4.14 12.01
C ALA A 215 13.41 -2.64 11.71
N ASN A 216 13.02 -1.83 12.70
CA ASN A 216 12.93 -0.37 12.57
C ASN A 216 14.22 0.25 11.98
N ALA A 217 15.39 -0.23 12.42
CA ALA A 217 16.68 0.24 11.91
C ALA A 217 16.90 -0.11 10.42
N ALA A 218 16.48 -1.31 9.99
CA ALA A 218 16.59 -1.70 8.57
C ALA A 218 15.66 -0.86 7.67
N SER A 219 14.47 -0.54 8.13
CA SER A 219 13.56 0.37 7.44
C SER A 219 14.14 1.79 7.36
N ALA A 220 14.79 2.24 8.43
CA ALA A 220 15.51 3.52 8.46
C ALA A 220 16.68 3.55 7.45
N ASP A 221 17.41 2.44 7.27
CA ASP A 221 18.48 2.34 6.27
C ASP A 221 17.96 2.40 4.84
N ILE A 222 16.81 1.78 4.56
CA ILE A 222 16.12 1.92 3.27
C ILE A 222 15.79 3.39 3.04
N LEU A 223 15.17 4.07 4.01
CA LEU A 223 14.80 5.48 3.87
C LEU A 223 16.01 6.38 3.62
N ARG A 224 17.16 6.16 4.31
CA ARG A 224 18.39 6.90 4.03
C ARG A 224 18.87 6.73 2.60
N THR A 225 18.68 5.54 2.04
CA THR A 225 19.13 5.22 0.68
C THR A 225 18.24 5.87 -0.38
N VAL A 226 16.91 5.87 -0.17
CA VAL A 226 15.94 6.33 -1.18
C VAL A 226 15.45 7.77 -0.95
N MET A 227 15.90 8.43 0.14
CA MET A 227 15.48 9.79 0.46
C MET A 227 15.91 10.79 -0.62
N HIS A 228 15.00 11.70 -0.95
CA HIS A 228 15.23 12.80 -1.89
C HIS A 228 14.32 13.99 -1.55
N SER A 229 14.54 15.14 -2.16
CA SER A 229 13.77 16.36 -1.85
C SER A 229 12.27 16.29 -2.17
N GLY A 230 11.84 15.32 -2.98
CA GLY A 230 10.43 15.06 -3.32
C GLY A 230 9.72 14.10 -2.36
N LEU A 231 10.43 13.33 -1.52
CA LEU A 231 9.80 12.47 -0.52
C LEU A 231 9.19 13.36 0.59
N ARG A 232 7.88 13.32 0.76
CA ARG A 232 7.13 14.19 1.67
C ARG A 232 6.27 13.44 2.67
N CYS A 233 6.02 12.17 2.45
CA CYS A 233 5.17 11.35 3.31
C CYS A 233 5.79 9.99 3.56
N VAL A 234 5.86 9.58 4.81
CA VAL A 234 6.26 8.23 5.22
C VAL A 234 5.27 7.70 6.24
N VAL A 235 4.74 6.51 5.95
CA VAL A 235 3.86 5.76 6.83
C VAL A 235 4.59 4.51 7.29
N ALA A 236 4.82 4.40 8.59
CA ALA A 236 5.28 3.16 9.23
C ALA A 236 4.10 2.17 9.30
N ALA A 237 4.25 1.00 8.71
CA ALA A 237 3.22 -0.01 8.61
C ALA A 237 3.69 -1.36 9.16
N HIS A 238 2.75 -2.30 9.32
CA HIS A 238 2.98 -3.67 9.73
C HIS A 238 3.78 -3.83 11.04
N LEU A 239 3.50 -2.94 12.01
CA LEU A 239 4.14 -3.00 13.32
C LEU A 239 3.68 -4.22 14.11
N SER A 240 4.63 -4.95 14.69
CA SER A 240 4.36 -6.02 15.62
C SER A 240 3.75 -5.48 16.93
N ALA A 241 2.57 -5.93 17.30
CA ALA A 241 1.92 -5.52 18.54
C ALA A 241 2.70 -5.91 19.80
N ARG A 242 3.62 -6.88 19.71
CA ARG A 242 4.40 -7.41 20.85
C ARG A 242 5.85 -6.96 20.85
N ASN A 243 6.41 -6.72 19.67
CA ASN A 243 7.84 -6.51 19.51
C ASN A 243 8.17 -5.12 18.95
N ASN A 244 7.22 -4.20 19.02
CA ASN A 244 7.43 -2.82 18.61
C ASN A 244 6.52 -1.87 19.39
N ALA A 245 6.84 -0.59 19.31
CA ALA A 245 5.98 0.49 19.76
C ALA A 245 5.97 1.62 18.70
N PRO A 246 4.84 2.29 18.47
CA PRO A 246 4.76 3.39 17.52
C PRO A 246 5.88 4.42 17.65
N ALA A 247 6.18 4.84 18.88
CA ALA A 247 7.22 5.81 19.15
C ALA A 247 8.64 5.33 18.74
N LEU A 248 8.93 4.03 18.84
CA LEU A 248 10.23 3.48 18.41
C LEU A 248 10.37 3.48 16.89
N ALA A 249 9.30 3.09 16.18
CA ALA A 249 9.28 3.18 14.72
C ALA A 249 9.40 4.64 14.26
N GLN A 250 8.59 5.56 14.82
CA GLN A 250 8.66 6.98 14.51
C GLN A 250 10.06 7.56 14.73
N LEU A 251 10.69 7.24 15.86
CA LEU A 251 12.02 7.73 16.20
C LEU A 251 13.06 7.24 15.18
N ALA A 252 13.07 5.93 14.87
CA ALA A 252 14.04 5.37 13.94
C ALA A 252 13.91 5.94 12.52
N LEU A 253 12.68 6.03 12.01
CA LEU A 253 12.42 6.51 10.64
C LEU A 253 12.64 8.03 10.51
N SER A 254 12.22 8.82 11.51
CA SER A 254 12.40 10.27 11.51
C SER A 254 13.89 10.66 11.58
N GLN A 255 14.68 9.97 12.40
CA GLN A 255 16.13 10.19 12.46
C GLN A 255 16.82 9.91 11.12
N ALA A 256 16.36 8.91 10.36
CA ALA A 256 16.91 8.61 9.04
C ALA A 256 16.70 9.75 8.03
N LEU A 257 15.58 10.46 8.16
CA LEU A 257 15.16 11.52 7.25
C LEU A 257 15.52 12.94 7.72
N GLY A 258 15.98 13.09 8.96
CA GLY A 258 16.14 14.40 9.59
C GLY A 258 14.80 15.11 9.87
N TRP A 259 13.74 14.34 10.08
CA TRP A 259 12.38 14.82 10.38
C TRP A 259 12.08 14.78 11.87
N HIS A 260 10.98 15.43 12.28
CA HIS A 260 10.44 15.24 13.61
C HIS A 260 9.63 13.92 13.68
N PRO A 261 9.62 13.20 14.82
CA PRO A 261 8.88 11.92 14.95
C PRO A 261 7.42 12.02 14.56
N GLU A 262 6.73 13.12 14.87
CA GLU A 262 5.31 13.34 14.53
C GLU A 262 5.03 13.44 13.03
N GLN A 263 6.05 13.65 12.20
CA GLN A 263 5.92 13.65 10.74
C GLN A 263 5.86 12.23 10.15
N ILE A 264 6.23 11.21 10.94
CA ILE A 264 6.06 9.81 10.56
C ILE A 264 4.68 9.36 10.99
N VAL A 265 3.81 9.10 10.04
CA VAL A 265 2.50 8.52 10.29
C VAL A 265 2.67 7.05 10.67
N VAL A 266 1.92 6.55 11.63
CA VAL A 266 1.91 5.12 11.99
C VAL A 266 0.54 4.54 11.68
N ALA A 267 0.49 3.52 10.83
CA ALA A 267 -0.72 2.80 10.51
C ALA A 267 -1.19 1.96 11.71
N SER A 268 -2.39 2.24 12.18
CA SER A 268 -3.00 1.54 13.32
C SER A 268 -3.55 0.17 12.90
N PRO A 269 -3.42 -0.90 13.71
CA PRO A 269 -4.10 -2.17 13.43
C PRO A 269 -5.62 -2.07 13.39
N SER A 270 -6.22 -1.15 14.15
CA SER A 270 -7.68 -1.04 14.29
C SER A 270 -8.30 -0.07 13.29
N THR A 271 -7.69 1.06 13.01
CA THR A 271 -8.26 2.16 12.22
C THR A 271 -7.42 2.56 10.99
N GLY A 272 -6.23 1.99 10.85
CA GLY A 272 -5.31 2.36 9.78
C GLY A 272 -4.80 3.79 9.89
N THR A 273 -4.97 4.56 8.82
CA THR A 273 -4.63 6.00 8.73
C THR A 273 -5.86 6.81 8.30
N ASP A 274 -5.77 8.12 8.31
CA ASP A 274 -6.63 8.98 7.51
C ASP A 274 -6.26 8.87 6.01
N TRP A 275 -7.06 9.51 5.14
CA TRP A 275 -6.68 9.68 3.75
C TRP A 275 -5.42 10.54 3.64
N ILE A 276 -4.49 10.12 2.83
CA ILE A 276 -3.20 10.78 2.60
C ILE A 276 -3.06 11.04 1.10
N ASP A 277 -2.95 12.30 0.72
CA ASP A 277 -2.63 12.68 -0.64
C ASP A 277 -1.14 12.40 -0.92
N VAL A 278 -0.83 11.87 -2.12
CA VAL A 278 0.55 11.69 -2.57
C VAL A 278 0.99 12.99 -3.24
N PRO A 279 1.98 13.69 -2.65
CA PRO A 279 2.39 15.03 -3.11
C PRO A 279 2.92 15.09 -4.53
#